data_21467676ea362c4fcef5b1095c9618af
#
_entry.id   21467676ea362c4fcef5b1095c9618af
#
_cell.length_a   1.000
_cell.length_b   1.000
_cell.length_c   1.000
_cell.angle_alpha   90.00
_cell.angle_beta   90.00
_cell.angle_gamma   90.00
#
_symmetry.space_group_name_H-M   'P 1'
#
loop_
_entity.id
_entity.type
_entity.pdbx_description
1 polymer ?
#
loop_
_entity_poly.entity_id
_entity_poly.type
_entity_poly.pdbx_seq_one_letter_code
_entity_poly.pdbx_strand_id
1 'polypeptide(L)'
;MQKKILVLDDDLIITEILGQLVKNLGHYPVIAHNALILASAKIKEFDAILLDLWLSDSSAEESLEAIASQAFRGQIVLISGLENKALEEACEQGRNLGLRVTGILRKPINADSLKALLADLEY
;
A
#
# COMPACT_ATOMS: atom_id res chain seq x y z
N MET A 1 12.56 13.21 7.54
CA MET A 1 12.65 12.04 8.42
C MET A 1 12.33 10.77 7.65
N GLN A 2 13.13 9.73 7.82
CA GLN A 2 12.92 8.46 7.14
C GLN A 2 11.69 7.73 7.67
N LYS A 3 10.80 7.32 6.78
CA LYS A 3 9.61 6.56 7.10
C LYS A 3 9.74 5.14 6.59
N LYS A 4 9.09 4.21 7.25
CA LYS A 4 9.12 2.79 6.90
C LYS A 4 7.87 2.45 6.10
N ILE A 5 8.06 1.98 4.87
CA ILE A 5 6.97 1.76 3.92
C ILE A 5 6.95 0.32 3.45
N LEU A 6 5.82 -0.33 3.65
CA LEU A 6 5.61 -1.69 3.15
C LEU A 6 5.10 -1.61 1.71
N VAL A 7 5.77 -2.32 0.81
CA VAL A 7 5.36 -2.45 -0.58
C VAL A 7 4.88 -3.89 -0.78
N LEU A 8 3.59 -4.05 -1.02
CA LEU A 8 2.97 -5.37 -1.14
C LEU A 8 2.36 -5.55 -2.52
N ASP A 9 3.06 -6.31 -3.35
CA ASP A 9 2.67 -6.63 -4.72
C ASP A 9 3.38 -7.92 -5.11
N ASP A 10 2.69 -8.85 -5.76
CA ASP A 10 3.31 -10.11 -6.18
C ASP A 10 4.10 -10.00 -7.49
N ASP A 11 4.04 -8.87 -8.16
CA ASP A 11 4.84 -8.60 -9.36
C ASP A 11 6.23 -8.12 -8.95
N LEU A 12 7.25 -8.94 -9.27
CA LEU A 12 8.63 -8.66 -8.90
C LEU A 12 9.17 -7.37 -9.53
N ILE A 13 8.75 -7.06 -10.74
CA ILE A 13 9.20 -5.87 -11.45
C ILE A 13 8.61 -4.61 -10.78
N ILE A 14 7.34 -4.65 -10.46
CA ILE A 14 6.66 -3.52 -9.81
C ILE A 14 7.28 -3.24 -8.43
N THR A 15 7.52 -4.29 -7.64
CA THR A 15 8.11 -4.10 -6.30
C THR A 15 9.52 -3.55 -6.37
N GLU A 16 10.29 -3.94 -7.38
CA GLU A 16 11.62 -3.39 -7.58
C GLU A 16 11.56 -1.91 -7.91
N ILE A 17 10.68 -1.53 -8.83
CA ILE A 17 10.47 -0.13 -9.19
C ILE A 17 10.02 0.69 -7.98
N LEU A 18 9.00 0.23 -7.28
CA LEU A 18 8.48 0.95 -6.12
C LEU A 18 9.51 1.05 -5.00
N GLY A 19 10.24 -0.03 -4.74
CA GLY A 19 11.30 -0.03 -3.74
C GLY A 19 12.36 1.02 -4.03
N GLN A 20 12.78 1.11 -5.30
CA GLN A 20 13.77 2.10 -5.70
C GLN A 20 13.24 3.53 -5.58
N LEU A 21 11.98 3.76 -5.99
CA LEU A 21 11.36 5.07 -5.88
C LEU A 21 11.21 5.51 -4.42
N VAL A 22 10.81 4.59 -3.55
CA VAL A 22 10.69 4.87 -2.11
C VAL A 22 12.03 5.27 -1.52
N LYS A 23 13.11 4.56 -1.88
CA LYS A 23 14.47 4.91 -1.45
C LYS A 23 14.88 6.29 -1.96
N ASN A 24 14.57 6.58 -3.20
CA ASN A 24 14.91 7.88 -3.81
C ASN A 24 14.23 9.05 -3.10
N LEU A 25 13.08 8.78 -2.49
CA LEU A 25 12.36 9.78 -1.70
C LEU A 25 12.87 9.90 -0.26
N GLY A 26 13.87 9.12 0.11
CA GLY A 26 14.48 9.16 1.44
C GLY A 26 13.82 8.26 2.46
N HIS A 27 12.97 7.33 2.03
CA HIS A 27 12.26 6.41 2.92
C HIS A 27 12.81 4.99 2.84
N TYR A 28 12.39 4.14 3.78
CA TYR A 28 12.87 2.78 3.89
C TYR A 28 11.81 1.79 3.39
N PRO A 29 12.01 1.13 2.25
CA PRO A 29 11.04 0.15 1.75
C PRO A 29 11.25 -1.23 2.34
N VAL A 30 10.15 -1.91 2.64
CA VAL A 30 10.14 -3.34 2.93
C VAL A 30 9.23 -3.97 1.89
N ILE A 31 9.73 -4.95 1.18
CA ILE A 31 9.02 -5.58 0.07
C ILE A 31 8.42 -6.91 0.53
N ALA A 32 7.15 -7.11 0.22
CA ALA A 32 6.47 -8.40 0.41
C ALA A 32 5.73 -8.76 -0.87
N HIS A 33 5.75 -10.05 -1.21
CA HIS A 33 5.15 -10.55 -2.45
C HIS A 33 3.87 -11.36 -2.22
N ASN A 34 3.46 -11.50 -0.96
CA ASN A 34 2.22 -12.18 -0.61
C ASN A 34 1.60 -11.53 0.64
N ALA A 35 0.37 -11.91 0.92
CA ALA A 35 -0.41 -11.27 1.98
C ALA A 35 -0.11 -11.77 3.40
N LEU A 36 0.82 -12.69 3.59
CA LEU A 36 1.11 -13.27 4.91
C LEU A 36 1.48 -12.24 5.96
N ILE A 37 2.22 -11.21 5.56
CA ILE A 37 2.64 -10.17 6.49
C ILE A 37 1.46 -9.39 7.09
N LEU A 38 0.33 -9.35 6.39
CA LEU A 38 -0.85 -8.61 6.85
C LEU A 38 -1.49 -9.23 8.10
N ALA A 39 -1.23 -10.50 8.36
CA ALA A 39 -1.70 -11.16 9.57
C ALA A 39 -0.77 -10.94 10.76
N SER A 40 0.35 -10.26 10.54
CA SER A 40 1.36 -10.02 11.59
C SER A 40 1.15 -8.66 12.23
N ALA A 41 1.35 -8.59 13.55
CA ALA A 41 1.35 -7.32 14.27
C ALA A 41 2.48 -6.39 13.82
N LYS A 42 3.47 -6.92 13.10
CA LYS A 42 4.58 -6.12 12.56
C LYS A 42 4.12 -5.04 11.59
N ILE A 43 2.95 -5.17 10.99
CA ILE A 43 2.45 -4.12 10.09
C ILE A 43 2.27 -2.78 10.79
N LYS A 44 2.08 -2.79 12.10
CA LYS A 44 1.95 -1.54 12.88
C LYS A 44 3.23 -0.71 12.88
N GLU A 45 4.36 -1.31 12.55
CA GLU A 45 5.64 -0.60 12.48
C GLU A 45 5.78 0.26 11.24
N PHE A 46 4.92 0.05 10.25
CA PHE A 46 4.99 0.81 9.01
C PHE A 46 4.22 2.12 9.11
N ASP A 47 4.74 3.13 8.44
CA ASP A 47 4.09 4.43 8.33
C ASP A 47 3.10 4.45 7.17
N ALA A 48 3.34 3.63 6.16
CA ALA A 48 2.45 3.47 5.02
C ALA A 48 2.53 2.07 4.44
N ILE A 49 1.45 1.64 3.81
CA ILE A 49 1.38 0.40 3.04
C ILE A 49 0.98 0.76 1.62
N LEU A 50 1.80 0.36 0.65
CA LEU A 50 1.46 0.39 -0.75
C LEU A 50 0.91 -0.99 -1.08
N LEU A 51 -0.39 -1.10 -1.26
CA LEU A 51 -1.10 -2.36 -1.37
C LEU A 51 -1.66 -2.60 -2.77
N ASP A 52 -1.17 -3.66 -3.43
CA ASP A 52 -1.75 -4.11 -4.69
C ASP A 52 -3.10 -4.77 -4.42
N LEU A 53 -4.11 -4.37 -5.19
CA LEU A 53 -5.45 -4.94 -5.08
C LEU A 53 -5.58 -6.32 -5.70
N TRP A 54 -4.60 -6.74 -6.51
CA TRP A 54 -4.63 -8.01 -7.22
C TRP A 54 -3.51 -8.96 -6.79
N LEU A 55 -3.52 -9.33 -5.51
CA LEU A 55 -2.62 -10.36 -5.02
C LEU A 55 -3.17 -11.73 -5.39
N SER A 56 -2.28 -12.68 -5.69
CA SER A 56 -2.69 -14.03 -6.06
C SER A 56 -3.22 -14.84 -4.88
N ASP A 57 -2.84 -14.47 -3.66
CA ASP A 57 -3.20 -15.23 -2.44
C ASP A 57 -4.23 -14.52 -1.55
N SER A 58 -4.69 -13.34 -1.94
CA SER A 58 -5.64 -12.58 -1.11
C SER A 58 -6.44 -11.61 -1.97
N SER A 59 -7.74 -11.53 -1.74
CA SER A 59 -8.56 -10.52 -2.38
C SER A 59 -8.30 -9.15 -1.75
N ALA A 60 -8.71 -8.08 -2.43
CA ALA A 60 -8.64 -6.73 -1.89
C ALA A 60 -9.40 -6.64 -0.56
N GLU A 61 -10.58 -7.25 -0.51
CA GLU A 61 -11.41 -7.28 0.69
C GLU A 61 -10.70 -7.97 1.85
N GLU A 62 -10.14 -9.14 1.62
CA GLU A 62 -9.41 -9.90 2.65
C GLU A 62 -8.19 -9.13 3.14
N SER A 63 -7.46 -8.49 2.23
CA SER A 63 -6.28 -7.72 2.58
C SER A 63 -6.62 -6.54 3.47
N LEU A 64 -7.66 -5.79 3.12
CA LEU A 64 -8.08 -4.63 3.91
C LEU A 64 -8.62 -5.04 5.28
N GLU A 65 -9.36 -6.14 5.36
CA GLU A 65 -9.84 -6.68 6.64
C GLU A 65 -8.68 -7.11 7.53
N ALA A 66 -7.67 -7.77 6.96
CA ALA A 66 -6.50 -8.18 7.72
C ALA A 66 -5.76 -6.98 8.30
N ILE A 67 -5.57 -5.93 7.51
CA ILE A 67 -4.92 -4.70 7.96
C ILE A 67 -5.72 -4.05 9.09
N ALA A 68 -7.03 -3.96 8.92
CA ALA A 68 -7.91 -3.37 9.94
C ALA A 68 -7.88 -4.17 11.24
N SER A 69 -7.81 -5.51 11.14
CA SER A 69 -7.75 -6.39 12.31
C SER A 69 -6.49 -6.15 13.16
N GLN A 70 -5.43 -5.64 12.57
CA GLN A 70 -4.19 -5.31 13.29
C GLN A 70 -4.20 -3.88 13.86
N ALA A 71 -5.29 -3.16 13.72
CA ALA A 71 -5.41 -1.76 14.16
C ALA A 71 -4.33 -0.85 13.55
N PHE A 72 -4.03 -1.06 12.28
CA PHE A 72 -3.06 -0.25 11.55
C PHE A 72 -3.54 1.20 11.43
N ARG A 73 -2.67 2.15 11.75
CA ARG A 73 -3.01 3.58 11.74
C ARG A 73 -2.27 4.41 10.69
N GLY A 74 -1.39 3.79 9.95
CA GLY A 74 -0.65 4.48 8.91
C GLY A 74 -1.49 4.73 7.65
N GLN A 75 -0.84 5.29 6.65
CA GLN A 75 -1.50 5.53 5.37
C GLN A 75 -1.56 4.26 4.54
N ILE A 76 -2.63 4.13 3.77
CA ILE A 76 -2.76 3.07 2.78
C ILE A 76 -2.91 3.71 1.41
N VAL A 77 -2.01 3.34 0.50
CA VAL A 77 -2.07 3.73 -0.91
C VAL A 77 -2.38 2.46 -1.69
N LEU A 78 -3.47 2.47 -2.43
CA LEU A 78 -3.87 1.32 -3.24
C LEU A 78 -3.17 1.37 -4.58
N ILE A 79 -2.61 0.23 -5.00
CA ILE A 79 -1.97 0.10 -6.31
C ILE A 79 -2.94 -0.67 -7.21
N SER A 80 -3.24 -0.13 -8.38
CA SER A 80 -4.21 -0.77 -9.26
C SER A 80 -3.93 -0.50 -10.74
N GLY A 81 -4.03 -1.56 -11.55
CA GLY A 81 -4.11 -1.43 -13.00
C GLY A 81 -5.53 -1.53 -13.52
N LEU A 82 -6.51 -1.49 -12.60
CA LEU A 82 -7.88 -1.85 -12.87
C LEU A 82 -8.84 -0.72 -13.11
N GLU A 83 -10.04 -1.13 -13.49
CA GLU A 83 -11.17 -0.27 -13.73
C GLU A 83 -11.66 0.43 -12.46
N ASN A 84 -12.26 1.58 -12.66
CA ASN A 84 -12.68 2.48 -11.60
C ASN A 84 -13.61 1.86 -10.56
N LYS A 85 -14.50 0.97 -10.97
CA LYS A 85 -15.52 0.43 -10.05
C LYS A 85 -14.93 -0.43 -8.92
N ALA A 86 -14.05 -1.37 -9.26
CA ALA A 86 -13.43 -2.21 -8.25
C ALA A 86 -12.56 -1.38 -7.30
N LEU A 87 -11.92 -0.37 -7.85
CA LEU A 87 -11.08 0.54 -7.10
C LEU A 87 -11.89 1.39 -6.13
N GLU A 88 -13.02 1.93 -6.58
CA GLU A 88 -13.93 2.70 -5.73
C GLU A 88 -14.49 1.85 -4.59
N GLU A 89 -14.85 0.61 -4.87
CA GLU A 89 -15.34 -0.33 -3.86
C GLU A 89 -14.28 -0.61 -2.80
N ALA A 90 -13.03 -0.80 -3.22
CA ALA A 90 -11.94 -1.02 -2.29
C ALA A 90 -11.68 0.19 -1.40
N CYS A 91 -11.70 1.39 -1.98
CA CYS A 91 -11.53 2.63 -1.21
C CYS A 91 -12.64 2.79 -0.18
N GLU A 92 -13.87 2.56 -0.58
CA GLU A 92 -15.02 2.67 0.31
C GLU A 92 -14.94 1.64 1.44
N GLN A 93 -14.62 0.41 1.12
CA GLN A 93 -14.45 -0.64 2.11
C GLN A 93 -13.36 -0.27 3.12
N GLY A 94 -12.21 0.20 2.65
CA GLY A 94 -11.12 0.60 3.52
C GLY A 94 -11.53 1.69 4.50
N ARG A 95 -12.24 2.70 4.01
CA ARG A 95 -12.74 3.79 4.85
C ARG A 95 -13.78 3.30 5.85
N ASN A 96 -14.67 2.40 5.43
CA ASN A 96 -15.67 1.81 6.32
C ASN A 96 -15.05 0.97 7.43
N LEU A 97 -13.87 0.40 7.18
CA LEU A 97 -13.10 -0.32 8.18
C LEU A 97 -12.29 0.61 9.10
N GLY A 98 -12.37 1.92 8.90
CA GLY A 98 -11.61 2.88 9.68
C GLY A 98 -10.18 3.09 9.24
N LEU A 99 -9.81 2.61 8.06
CA LEU A 99 -8.46 2.74 7.52
C LEU A 99 -8.27 4.08 6.82
N ARG A 100 -7.04 4.59 6.85
CA ARG A 100 -6.68 5.83 6.18
C ARG A 100 -6.22 5.54 4.75
N VAL A 101 -7.18 5.37 3.85
CA VAL A 101 -6.89 5.22 2.42
C VAL A 101 -6.68 6.62 1.86
N THR A 102 -5.42 6.97 1.62
CA THR A 102 -5.05 8.34 1.27
C THR A 102 -4.83 8.56 -0.22
N GLY A 103 -4.78 7.51 -1.01
CA GLY A 103 -4.61 7.69 -2.44
C GLY A 103 -4.54 6.39 -3.21
N ILE A 104 -4.40 6.57 -4.50
CA ILE A 104 -4.37 5.49 -5.48
C ILE A 104 -3.16 5.71 -6.38
N LEU A 105 -2.38 4.66 -6.55
CA LEU A 105 -1.25 4.65 -7.46
C LEU A 105 -1.58 3.71 -8.62
N ARG A 106 -1.72 4.27 -9.80
CA ARG A 106 -2.11 3.49 -10.98
C ARG A 106 -0.89 2.91 -11.68
N LYS A 107 -1.05 1.74 -12.25
CA LYS A 107 -0.06 1.14 -13.14
C LYS A 107 -0.29 1.67 -14.57
N PRO A 108 0.74 2.01 -15.31
CA PRO A 108 2.16 1.98 -14.98
C PRO A 108 2.55 3.02 -13.94
N ILE A 109 3.54 2.69 -13.11
CA ILE A 109 3.93 3.52 -11.96
C ILE A 109 4.57 4.83 -12.43
N ASN A 110 4.07 5.93 -11.86
CA ASN A 110 4.60 7.27 -12.10
C ASN A 110 5.28 7.78 -10.83
N ALA A 111 6.56 8.15 -10.96
CA ALA A 111 7.36 8.60 -9.81
C ALA A 111 6.79 9.85 -9.15
N ASP A 112 6.29 10.80 -9.93
CA ASP A 112 5.72 12.05 -9.39
C ASP A 112 4.44 11.78 -8.61
N SER A 113 3.62 10.84 -9.07
CA SER A 113 2.40 10.44 -8.37
C SER A 113 2.74 9.83 -7.01
N LEU A 114 3.74 8.95 -6.96
CA LEU A 114 4.17 8.35 -5.72
C LEU A 114 4.70 9.40 -4.75
N LYS A 115 5.52 10.32 -5.26
CA LYS A 115 6.07 11.41 -4.46
C LYS A 115 4.96 12.25 -3.82
N ALA A 116 3.94 12.61 -4.59
CA ALA A 116 2.82 13.39 -4.10
C ALA A 116 2.04 12.63 -3.02
N LEU A 117 1.82 11.32 -3.21
CA LEU A 117 1.08 10.50 -2.25
C LEU A 117 1.82 10.33 -0.93
N LEU A 118 3.15 10.28 -0.97
CA LEU A 118 3.97 10.11 0.23
C LEU A 118 4.38 11.42 0.89
N ALA A 119 4.07 12.56 0.28
CA ALA A 119 4.45 13.87 0.83
C ALA A 119 3.89 14.09 2.24
N ASP A 120 2.69 13.60 2.51
CA ASP A 120 2.04 13.76 3.81
C ASP A 120 2.75 13.03 4.94
N LEU A 121 3.59 12.04 4.62
CA LEU A 121 4.34 11.31 5.63
C LEU A 121 5.46 12.13 6.25
N GLU A 122 5.84 13.22 5.64
CA GLU A 122 6.94 14.06 6.11
C GLU A 122 6.51 14.99 7.26
N TYR A 123 5.22 15.03 7.55
CA TYR A 123 4.66 15.92 8.57
C TYR A 123 4.06 15.21 9.77
#